data_26bf4c403651417eb95992ef868ac209
#
_entry.id   26bf4c403651417eb95992ef868ac209
#
_cell.length_a   1.000
_cell.length_b   1.000
_cell.length_c   1.000
_cell.angle_alpha   90.00
_cell.angle_beta   90.00
_cell.angle_gamma   90.00
#
_symmetry.space_group_name_H-M   'P 1'
#
loop_
_entity.id
_entity.type
_entity.pdbx_description
1 polymer ?
#
loop_
_entity_poly.entity_id
_entity_poly.type
_entity_poly.pdbx_seq_one_letter_code
_entity_poly.pdbx_strand_id
1 'polypeptide(L)'
;HEAVANHFSLAVNSEGTEFLMNPNMWHFSRIKASDLLLLDVNDKTVLTKDNPPDATAWGLHGAIHKLCPHARCIMHVHSVYATTLASLEDCILPPINQVAAMFFGRQVIDKNYGGLAFEDEGTRCANLLSNSKKHTFIMGNHGVLIFGKNVAETFNRLYYFERAAQTYINALQTGKKISILNDIICLLYTSDAADDMQC
;
A
#
# COMPACT_ATOMS: atom_id res chain seq x y z
N HIS A 1 0.69 8.92 -12.36
CA HIS A 1 0.38 9.45 -11.05
C HIS A 1 -0.52 10.66 -11.19
N GLU A 2 -1.80 10.53 -10.91
CA GLU A 2 -2.81 11.45 -11.42
C GLU A 2 -3.36 12.42 -10.36
N ALA A 3 -2.94 12.29 -9.09
CA ALA A 3 -3.54 13.07 -8.02
C ALA A 3 -2.53 13.50 -6.95
N VAL A 4 -2.95 14.43 -6.09
CA VAL A 4 -2.18 14.96 -4.97
C VAL A 4 -2.50 14.27 -3.64
N ALA A 5 -3.60 13.49 -3.58
CA ALA A 5 -4.05 12.78 -2.39
C ALA A 5 -3.44 11.37 -2.26
N ASN A 6 -2.15 11.24 -2.61
CA ASN A 6 -1.39 10.02 -2.39
C ASN A 6 -0.26 10.29 -1.40
N HIS A 7 0.09 9.32 -0.59
CA HIS A 7 1.11 9.52 0.42
C HIS A 7 2.04 8.32 0.55
N PHE A 8 3.32 8.63 0.60
CA PHE A 8 4.41 7.67 0.74
C PHE A 8 5.19 7.99 2.00
N SER A 9 5.58 6.96 2.72
CA SER A 9 6.38 7.13 3.93
C SER A 9 7.47 6.09 4.05
N LEU A 10 8.50 6.45 4.82
CA LEU A 10 9.64 5.58 5.13
C LEU A 10 10.02 5.76 6.59
N ALA A 11 9.93 4.70 7.39
CA ALA A 11 10.40 4.72 8.76
C ALA A 11 11.92 4.85 8.81
N VAL A 12 12.43 5.80 9.61
CA VAL A 12 13.86 6.14 9.70
C VAL A 12 14.53 5.59 10.95
N ASN A 13 13.75 5.17 11.97
CA ASN A 13 14.27 4.47 13.15
C ASN A 13 13.75 3.04 13.25
N SER A 14 14.36 2.20 14.06
CA SER A 14 14.01 0.78 14.24
C SER A 14 12.62 0.59 14.82
N GLU A 15 12.22 1.47 15.73
CA GLU A 15 10.95 1.45 16.46
C GLU A 15 9.75 1.82 15.60
N GLY A 16 9.97 2.41 14.41
CA GLY A 16 8.91 2.90 13.53
C GLY A 16 8.17 4.11 14.09
N THR A 17 8.75 4.82 15.05
CA THR A 17 8.15 6.02 15.65
C THR A 17 8.47 7.30 14.87
N GLU A 18 9.56 7.30 14.10
CA GLU A 18 9.94 8.41 13.22
C GLU A 18 9.93 7.94 11.76
N PHE A 19 9.35 8.75 10.89
CA PHE A 19 9.24 8.44 9.47
C PHE A 19 9.24 9.69 8.59
N LEU A 20 9.76 9.55 7.38
CA LEU A 20 9.63 10.54 6.32
C LEU A 20 8.28 10.37 5.61
N MET A 21 7.67 11.50 5.22
CA MET A 21 6.44 11.52 4.41
C MET A 21 6.46 12.70 3.45
N ASN A 22 5.81 12.56 2.29
CA ASN A 22 5.60 13.70 1.40
C ASN A 22 4.63 14.73 2.00
N PRO A 23 4.81 16.02 1.67
CA PRO A 23 3.88 17.07 2.09
C PRO A 23 2.47 16.85 1.50
N ASN A 24 1.46 17.29 2.24
CA ASN A 24 0.07 17.19 1.84
C ASN A 24 -0.23 18.03 0.59
N MET A 25 -1.07 17.52 -0.31
CA MET A 25 -1.59 18.20 -1.51
C MET A 25 -0.52 18.67 -2.52
N TRP A 26 0.71 18.16 -2.41
CA TRP A 26 1.74 18.43 -3.41
C TRP A 26 1.76 17.34 -4.49
N HIS A 27 1.80 17.75 -5.75
CA HIS A 27 1.97 16.80 -6.85
C HIS A 27 3.39 16.22 -6.84
N PHE A 28 3.53 14.91 -6.96
CA PHE A 28 4.81 14.21 -6.81
C PHE A 28 5.92 14.73 -7.76
N SER A 29 5.56 15.21 -8.96
CA SER A 29 6.54 15.81 -9.89
C SER A 29 7.20 17.09 -9.38
N ARG A 30 6.69 17.68 -8.31
CA ARG A 30 7.21 18.92 -7.71
C ARG A 30 7.92 18.69 -6.38
N ILE A 31 7.84 17.47 -5.82
CA ILE A 31 8.43 17.11 -4.53
C ILE A 31 9.91 16.80 -4.74
N LYS A 32 10.77 17.45 -3.96
CA LYS A 32 12.20 17.17 -3.85
C LYS A 32 12.47 16.44 -2.54
N ALA A 33 13.62 15.80 -2.42
CA ALA A 33 14.01 15.13 -1.18
C ALA A 33 14.03 16.09 0.03
N SER A 34 14.37 17.37 -0.19
CA SER A 34 14.35 18.43 0.83
C SER A 34 12.96 18.81 1.32
N ASP A 35 11.92 18.44 0.59
CA ASP A 35 10.53 18.79 0.93
C ASP A 35 9.86 17.70 1.78
N LEU A 36 10.52 16.56 1.94
CA LEU A 36 10.01 15.47 2.76
C LEU A 36 9.97 15.89 4.24
N LEU A 37 8.85 15.58 4.89
CA LEU A 37 8.61 15.89 6.29
C LEU A 37 9.16 14.74 7.15
N LEU A 38 10.00 15.07 8.14
CA LEU A 38 10.34 14.13 9.21
C LEU A 38 9.29 14.26 10.30
N LEU A 39 8.57 13.18 10.56
CA LEU A 39 7.42 13.13 11.47
C LEU A 39 7.68 12.14 12.60
N ASP A 40 7.18 12.46 13.79
CA ASP A 40 7.11 11.57 14.95
C ASP A 40 5.65 11.19 15.20
N VAL A 41 5.36 9.91 15.41
CA VAL A 41 4.00 9.41 15.70
C VAL A 41 3.43 9.97 17.01
N ASN A 42 4.27 10.46 17.90
CA ASN A 42 3.86 10.98 19.20
C ASN A 42 3.72 12.52 19.19
N ASP A 43 4.19 13.23 18.16
CA ASP A 43 4.14 14.70 18.04
C ASP A 43 2.94 15.16 17.22
N LYS A 44 1.79 15.34 17.84
CA LYS A 44 0.59 15.88 17.18
C LYS A 44 0.72 17.34 16.76
N THR A 45 1.72 18.08 17.23
CA THR A 45 1.92 19.49 16.86
C THR A 45 2.31 19.63 15.40
N VAL A 46 2.79 18.55 14.74
CA VAL A 46 3.12 18.52 13.29
C VAL A 46 1.90 18.90 12.43
N LEU A 47 0.68 18.61 12.89
CA LEU A 47 -0.56 18.89 12.17
C LEU A 47 -0.93 20.38 12.15
N THR A 48 -0.29 21.20 12.97
CA THR A 48 -0.53 22.65 13.08
C THR A 48 0.63 23.50 12.56
N LYS A 49 1.71 22.86 12.07
CA LYS A 49 2.88 23.55 11.48
C LYS A 49 2.59 24.03 10.06
N ASP A 50 3.42 24.94 9.56
CA ASP A 50 3.41 25.29 8.15
C ASP A 50 3.73 24.05 7.30
N ASN A 51 2.96 23.81 6.22
CA ASN A 51 3.02 22.61 5.39
C ASN A 51 2.84 21.30 6.20
N PRO A 52 1.70 21.10 6.87
CA PRO A 52 1.48 19.90 7.65
C PRO A 52 1.38 18.66 6.75
N PRO A 53 1.62 17.45 7.28
CA PRO A 53 1.25 16.23 6.59
C PRO A 53 -0.28 16.15 6.44
N ASP A 54 -0.76 15.27 5.58
CA ASP A 54 -2.15 14.86 5.63
C ASP A 54 -2.42 14.18 6.99
N ALA A 55 -3.44 14.64 7.72
CA ALA A 55 -3.70 14.16 9.06
C ALA A 55 -4.10 12.68 9.09
N THR A 56 -4.86 12.23 8.07
CA THR A 56 -5.30 10.84 7.96
C THR A 56 -4.12 9.94 7.60
N ALA A 57 -3.25 10.41 6.71
CA ALA A 57 -2.02 9.73 6.35
C ALA A 57 -1.04 9.64 7.52
N TRP A 58 -0.85 10.73 8.28
CA TRP A 58 0.00 10.72 9.48
C TRP A 58 -0.46 9.66 10.48
N GLY A 59 -1.76 9.61 10.79
CA GLY A 59 -2.32 8.63 11.72
C GLY A 59 -2.20 7.19 11.22
N LEU A 60 -2.58 6.93 9.98
CA LEU A 60 -2.55 5.60 9.38
C LEU A 60 -1.12 5.06 9.23
N HIS A 61 -0.23 5.83 8.59
CA HIS A 61 1.15 5.40 8.36
C HIS A 61 1.94 5.29 9.67
N GLY A 62 1.75 6.24 10.59
CA GLY A 62 2.39 6.21 11.90
C GLY A 62 2.01 4.96 12.70
N ALA A 63 0.72 4.61 12.75
CA ALA A 63 0.27 3.40 13.41
C ALA A 63 0.84 2.14 12.77
N ILE A 64 0.86 2.05 11.42
CA ILE A 64 1.41 0.89 10.72
C ILE A 64 2.91 0.77 10.94
N HIS A 65 3.70 1.85 10.82
CA HIS A 65 5.14 1.82 11.08
C HIS A 65 5.46 1.34 12.50
N LYS A 66 4.72 1.84 13.49
CA LYS A 66 4.92 1.52 14.90
C LYS A 66 4.53 0.08 15.25
N LEU A 67 3.44 -0.45 14.68
CA LEU A 67 2.85 -1.74 15.05
C LEU A 67 3.23 -2.88 14.10
N CYS A 68 3.72 -2.57 12.89
CA CYS A 68 4.11 -3.53 11.87
C CYS A 68 5.59 -3.35 11.48
N PRO A 69 6.56 -3.93 12.23
CA PRO A 69 8.00 -3.74 11.99
C PRO A 69 8.47 -4.10 10.57
N HIS A 70 7.72 -4.94 9.85
CA HIS A 70 7.99 -5.33 8.47
C HIS A 70 7.54 -4.28 7.43
N ALA A 71 6.73 -3.30 7.83
CA ALA A 71 6.23 -2.22 6.98
C ALA A 71 7.13 -0.98 7.08
N ARG A 72 8.40 -1.10 6.62
CA ARG A 72 9.40 -0.02 6.71
C ARG A 72 9.15 1.11 5.71
N CYS A 73 8.64 0.79 4.54
CA CYS A 73 8.18 1.75 3.55
C CYS A 73 6.72 1.46 3.22
N ILE A 74 5.91 2.51 3.13
CA ILE A 74 4.47 2.43 2.86
C ILE A 74 4.15 3.37 1.71
N MET A 75 3.40 2.87 0.72
CA MET A 75 2.91 3.65 -0.41
C MET A 75 1.41 3.47 -0.55
N HIS A 76 0.65 4.55 -0.35
CA HIS A 76 -0.78 4.60 -0.58
C HIS A 76 -1.09 5.37 -1.84
N VAL A 77 -1.93 4.79 -2.70
CA VAL A 77 -2.34 5.40 -3.97
C VAL A 77 -3.80 5.12 -4.28
N HIS A 78 -4.35 6.03 -5.10
CA HIS A 78 -5.65 5.89 -5.77
C HIS A 78 -5.42 5.67 -7.28
N SER A 79 -4.50 4.79 -7.65
CA SER A 79 -4.23 4.49 -9.06
C SER A 79 -5.42 3.81 -9.72
N VAL A 80 -5.59 4.03 -11.03
CA VAL A 80 -6.85 3.73 -11.73
C VAL A 80 -7.30 2.28 -11.54
N TYR A 81 -6.44 1.31 -11.80
CA TYR A 81 -6.84 -0.09 -11.77
C TYR A 81 -6.90 -0.67 -10.37
N ALA A 82 -6.00 -0.25 -9.46
CA ALA A 82 -6.09 -0.65 -8.07
C ALA A 82 -7.36 -0.10 -7.40
N THR A 83 -7.74 1.16 -7.68
CA THR A 83 -8.98 1.75 -7.17
C THR A 83 -10.21 1.09 -7.81
N THR A 84 -10.18 0.79 -9.12
CA THR A 84 -11.25 0.04 -9.78
C THR A 84 -11.43 -1.33 -9.13
N LEU A 85 -10.34 -2.05 -8.87
CA LEU A 85 -10.39 -3.33 -8.16
C LEU A 85 -10.99 -3.17 -6.75
N ALA A 86 -10.50 -2.17 -5.98
CA ALA A 86 -11.00 -1.89 -4.63
C ALA A 86 -12.49 -1.52 -4.59
N SER A 87 -13.07 -1.10 -5.73
CA SER A 87 -14.49 -0.75 -5.86
C SER A 87 -15.38 -1.94 -6.22
N LEU A 88 -14.82 -3.12 -6.45
CA LEU A 88 -15.59 -4.33 -6.69
C LEU A 88 -16.06 -4.93 -5.36
N GLU A 89 -17.19 -5.64 -5.37
CA GLU A 89 -17.68 -6.37 -4.20
C GLU A 89 -16.68 -7.44 -3.76
N ASP A 90 -16.14 -8.21 -4.71
CA ASP A 90 -14.98 -9.06 -4.50
C ASP A 90 -13.74 -8.36 -5.06
N CYS A 91 -13.06 -7.64 -4.17
CA CYS A 91 -11.90 -6.82 -4.52
C CYS A 91 -10.56 -7.52 -4.35
N ILE A 92 -10.56 -8.85 -4.12
CA ILE A 92 -9.31 -9.62 -4.13
C ILE A 92 -8.76 -9.70 -5.56
N LEU A 93 -7.45 -9.53 -5.72
CA LEU A 93 -6.77 -9.78 -6.99
C LEU A 93 -6.51 -11.28 -7.13
N PRO A 94 -7.23 -12.00 -8.00
CA PRO A 94 -6.99 -13.43 -8.19
C PRO A 94 -5.73 -13.69 -9.00
N PRO A 95 -5.06 -14.84 -8.81
CA PRO A 95 -3.83 -15.19 -9.51
C PRO A 95 -4.12 -15.66 -10.95
N ILE A 96 -4.45 -14.72 -11.85
CA ILE A 96 -4.78 -15.00 -13.25
C ILE A 96 -3.55 -15.15 -14.17
N ASN A 97 -2.40 -14.75 -13.67
CA ASN A 97 -1.11 -14.87 -14.36
C ASN A 97 0.05 -14.80 -13.35
N GLN A 98 1.27 -14.95 -13.83
CA GLN A 98 2.49 -14.93 -13.03
C GLN A 98 2.63 -13.66 -12.17
N VAL A 99 2.32 -12.48 -12.72
CA VAL A 99 2.42 -11.20 -11.99
C VAL A 99 1.39 -11.14 -10.85
N ALA A 100 0.15 -11.53 -11.13
CA ALA A 100 -0.90 -11.58 -10.11
C ALA A 100 -0.60 -12.63 -9.03
N ALA A 101 0.07 -13.73 -9.38
CA ALA A 101 0.48 -14.77 -8.43
C ALA A 101 1.45 -14.25 -7.34
N MET A 102 2.23 -13.18 -7.60
CA MET A 102 3.09 -12.53 -6.60
C MET A 102 2.30 -12.04 -5.37
N PHE A 103 1.00 -11.77 -5.53
CA PHE A 103 0.10 -11.27 -4.50
C PHE A 103 -0.77 -12.36 -3.86
N PHE A 104 -0.61 -13.62 -4.30
CA PHE A 104 -1.36 -14.74 -3.77
C PHE A 104 -1.08 -14.93 -2.27
N GLY A 105 -2.15 -14.99 -1.47
CA GLY A 105 -2.03 -15.11 -0.01
C GLY A 105 -1.43 -13.90 0.71
N ARG A 106 -1.13 -12.78 0.01
CA ARG A 106 -0.42 -11.61 0.54
C ARG A 106 -1.28 -10.35 0.66
N GLN A 107 -2.56 -10.47 0.36
CA GLN A 107 -3.53 -9.39 0.41
C GLN A 107 -4.31 -9.41 1.71
N VAL A 108 -4.68 -8.22 2.18
CA VAL A 108 -5.68 -7.99 3.23
C VAL A 108 -6.71 -7.03 2.65
N ILE A 109 -7.98 -7.31 2.89
CA ILE A 109 -9.09 -6.48 2.42
C ILE A 109 -9.79 -5.88 3.63
N ASP A 110 -10.02 -4.58 3.60
CA ASP A 110 -10.84 -3.88 4.56
C ASP A 110 -11.99 -3.15 3.86
N LYS A 111 -13.19 -3.67 3.99
CA LYS A 111 -14.41 -3.05 3.43
C LYS A 111 -14.99 -1.97 4.35
N ASN A 112 -14.43 -1.78 5.54
CA ASN A 112 -14.92 -0.84 6.55
C ASN A 112 -14.00 0.39 6.71
N TYR A 113 -13.06 0.60 5.79
CA TYR A 113 -12.18 1.76 5.84
C TYR A 113 -13.00 3.04 5.62
N GLY A 114 -13.01 3.91 6.66
CA GLY A 114 -13.83 5.13 6.65
C GLY A 114 -13.19 6.33 5.96
N GLY A 115 -11.92 6.24 5.56
CA GLY A 115 -11.17 7.36 4.97
C GLY A 115 -10.82 8.48 5.96
N LEU A 116 -11.13 8.30 7.23
CA LEU A 116 -10.91 9.24 8.33
C LEU A 116 -9.98 8.58 9.36
N ALA A 117 -8.74 8.30 8.98
CA ALA A 117 -7.78 7.60 9.82
C ALA A 117 -7.40 8.43 11.06
N PHE A 118 -8.32 8.55 11.99
CA PHE A 118 -8.03 8.92 13.35
C PHE A 118 -7.28 7.76 14.04
N GLU A 119 -6.67 8.02 15.18
CA GLU A 119 -5.79 7.07 15.87
C GLU A 119 -6.35 5.66 16.03
N ASP A 120 -7.63 5.52 16.30
CA ASP A 120 -8.31 4.24 16.47
C ASP A 120 -8.37 3.46 15.14
N GLU A 121 -8.66 4.12 14.02
CA GLU A 121 -8.70 3.49 12.71
C GLU A 121 -7.30 3.10 12.23
N GLY A 122 -6.29 3.94 12.45
CA GLY A 122 -4.89 3.61 12.16
C GLY A 122 -4.43 2.36 12.90
N THR A 123 -4.74 2.27 14.19
CA THR A 123 -4.45 1.09 15.02
C THR A 123 -5.23 -0.15 14.54
N ARG A 124 -6.49 -0.01 14.19
CA ARG A 124 -7.32 -1.09 13.63
C ARG A 124 -6.72 -1.62 12.32
N CYS A 125 -6.34 -0.74 11.41
CA CYS A 125 -5.70 -1.12 10.15
C CYS A 125 -4.36 -1.83 10.40
N ALA A 126 -3.52 -1.30 11.30
CA ALA A 126 -2.25 -1.93 11.64
C ALA A 126 -2.42 -3.34 12.21
N ASN A 127 -3.45 -3.57 13.04
CA ASN A 127 -3.77 -4.89 13.56
C ASN A 127 -4.15 -5.89 12.46
N LEU A 128 -4.89 -5.46 11.43
CA LEU A 128 -5.20 -6.28 10.26
C LEU A 128 -3.92 -6.67 9.48
N LEU A 129 -2.90 -5.83 9.54
CA LEU A 129 -1.63 -5.98 8.82
C LEU A 129 -0.52 -6.64 9.67
N SER A 130 -0.84 -7.16 10.85
CA SER A 130 0.14 -7.76 11.78
C SER A 130 0.87 -8.99 11.23
N ASN A 131 0.29 -9.68 10.25
CA ASN A 131 0.93 -10.82 9.60
C ASN A 131 2.00 -10.34 8.60
N SER A 132 3.28 -10.63 8.87
CA SER A 132 4.42 -10.21 8.06
C SER A 132 4.46 -10.76 6.63
N LYS A 133 3.67 -11.80 6.32
CA LYS A 133 3.51 -12.29 4.95
C LYS A 133 2.58 -11.42 4.11
N LYS A 134 1.78 -10.56 4.73
CA LYS A 134 0.90 -9.61 4.03
C LYS A 134 1.69 -8.35 3.70
N HIS A 135 1.48 -7.81 2.52
CA HIS A 135 2.13 -6.57 2.09
C HIS A 135 1.24 -5.69 1.17
N THR A 136 0.00 -6.12 0.96
CA THR A 136 -0.99 -5.43 0.13
C THR A 136 -2.26 -5.25 0.93
N PHE A 137 -2.66 -4.03 1.15
CA PHE A 137 -3.88 -3.68 1.87
C PHE A 137 -4.85 -2.98 0.92
N ILE A 138 -5.93 -3.65 0.59
CA ILE A 138 -7.00 -3.14 -0.28
C ILE A 138 -8.06 -2.52 0.62
N MET A 139 -8.21 -1.22 0.48
CA MET A 139 -9.23 -0.44 1.19
C MET A 139 -10.44 -0.30 0.30
N GLY A 140 -11.53 -1.00 0.63
CA GLY A 140 -12.75 -1.06 -0.18
C GLY A 140 -13.30 0.33 -0.50
N ASN A 141 -13.68 0.54 -1.77
CA ASN A 141 -14.17 1.81 -2.31
C ASN A 141 -13.23 3.01 -2.14
N HIS A 142 -11.92 2.77 -1.89
CA HIS A 142 -10.97 3.84 -1.62
C HIS A 142 -9.71 3.73 -2.46
N GLY A 143 -8.87 2.75 -2.21
CA GLY A 143 -7.59 2.59 -2.89
C GLY A 143 -6.77 1.45 -2.33
N VAL A 144 -5.46 1.51 -2.49
CA VAL A 144 -4.54 0.46 -2.04
C VAL A 144 -3.36 1.05 -1.27
N LEU A 145 -2.91 0.32 -0.25
CA LEU A 145 -1.69 0.60 0.47
C LEU A 145 -0.77 -0.62 0.32
N ILE A 146 0.43 -0.37 -0.19
CA ILE A 146 1.48 -1.39 -0.37
C ILE A 146 2.64 -1.06 0.55
N PHE A 147 3.26 -2.07 1.14
CA PHE A 147 4.41 -1.87 2.01
C PHE A 147 5.48 -2.93 1.84
N GLY A 148 6.69 -2.61 2.29
CA GLY A 148 7.87 -3.44 2.18
C GLY A 148 9.01 -2.98 3.08
N LYS A 149 10.16 -3.62 2.94
CA LYS A 149 11.36 -3.37 3.75
C LYS A 149 12.06 -2.06 3.39
N ASN A 150 11.88 -1.59 2.17
CA ASN A 150 12.53 -0.39 1.63
C ASN A 150 11.72 0.19 0.44
N VAL A 151 12.14 1.34 -0.04
CA VAL A 151 11.48 2.05 -1.14
C VAL A 151 11.45 1.22 -2.43
N ALA A 152 12.56 0.58 -2.79
CA ALA A 152 12.68 -0.17 -4.04
C ALA A 152 11.70 -1.37 -4.06
N GLU A 153 11.67 -2.16 -3.00
CA GLU A 153 10.76 -3.30 -2.87
C GLU A 153 9.29 -2.84 -2.88
N THR A 154 8.97 -1.79 -2.12
CA THR A 154 7.59 -1.28 -2.04
C THR A 154 7.12 -0.71 -3.37
N PHE A 155 7.97 0.07 -4.05
CA PHE A 155 7.66 0.60 -5.38
C PHE A 155 7.48 -0.52 -6.42
N ASN A 156 8.34 -1.52 -6.42
CA ASN A 156 8.22 -2.68 -7.29
C ASN A 156 6.90 -3.41 -7.09
N ARG A 157 6.52 -3.68 -5.84
CA ARG A 157 5.22 -4.27 -5.50
C ARG A 157 4.05 -3.41 -5.98
N LEU A 158 4.11 -2.10 -5.75
CA LEU A 158 3.07 -1.17 -6.17
C LEU A 158 2.91 -1.16 -7.70
N TYR A 159 4.03 -1.07 -8.42
CA TYR A 159 4.03 -1.08 -9.88
C TYR A 159 3.38 -2.36 -10.44
N TYR A 160 3.79 -3.52 -9.94
CA TYR A 160 3.26 -4.79 -10.43
C TYR A 160 1.83 -5.06 -9.94
N PHE A 161 1.42 -4.57 -8.78
CA PHE A 161 0.03 -4.65 -8.33
C PHE A 161 -0.90 -3.90 -9.28
N GLU A 162 -0.57 -2.66 -9.63
CA GLU A 162 -1.34 -1.88 -10.61
C GLU A 162 -1.42 -2.58 -11.97
N ARG A 163 -0.31 -3.16 -12.45
CA ARG A 163 -0.28 -3.92 -13.71
C ARG A 163 -1.13 -5.19 -13.65
N ALA A 164 -1.08 -5.91 -12.55
CA ALA A 164 -1.90 -7.11 -12.35
C ALA A 164 -3.38 -6.76 -12.27
N ALA A 165 -3.73 -5.70 -11.53
CA ALA A 165 -5.09 -5.17 -11.46
C ALA A 165 -5.59 -4.74 -12.84
N GLN A 166 -4.77 -4.04 -13.64
CA GLN A 166 -5.09 -3.68 -15.03
C GLN A 166 -5.43 -4.90 -15.86
N THR A 167 -4.59 -5.93 -15.80
CA THR A 167 -4.80 -7.15 -16.58
C THR A 167 -6.09 -7.85 -16.16
N TYR A 168 -6.36 -7.92 -14.86
CA TYR A 168 -7.56 -8.53 -14.33
C TYR A 168 -8.82 -7.77 -14.74
N ILE A 169 -8.86 -6.45 -14.57
CA ILE A 169 -10.02 -5.63 -14.97
C ILE A 169 -10.28 -5.73 -16.48
N ASN A 170 -9.22 -5.69 -17.31
CA ASN A 170 -9.37 -5.87 -18.75
C ASN A 170 -9.89 -7.28 -19.11
N ALA A 171 -9.45 -8.32 -18.40
CA ALA A 171 -9.96 -9.67 -18.60
C ALA A 171 -11.44 -9.79 -18.22
N LEU A 172 -11.87 -9.17 -17.12
CA LEU A 172 -13.28 -9.10 -16.72
C LEU A 172 -14.16 -8.45 -17.79
N GLN A 173 -13.67 -7.38 -18.41
CA GLN A 173 -14.43 -6.64 -19.47
C GLN A 173 -14.70 -7.50 -20.70
N THR A 174 -13.97 -8.57 -20.94
CA THR A 174 -14.21 -9.48 -22.07
C THR A 174 -15.49 -10.30 -21.92
N GLY A 175 -16.03 -10.42 -20.72
CA GLY A 175 -17.17 -11.30 -20.38
C GLY A 175 -16.83 -12.80 -20.48
N LYS A 176 -15.59 -13.17 -20.78
CA LYS A 176 -15.16 -14.57 -20.85
C LYS A 176 -14.78 -15.09 -19.47
N LYS A 177 -14.90 -16.40 -19.28
CA LYS A 177 -14.44 -17.05 -18.05
C LYS A 177 -12.93 -16.87 -17.88
N ILE A 178 -12.52 -16.38 -16.72
CA ILE A 178 -11.11 -16.18 -16.38
C ILE A 178 -10.51 -17.50 -15.89
N SER A 179 -9.31 -17.82 -16.38
CA SER A 179 -8.52 -18.95 -15.88
C SER A 179 -7.73 -18.50 -14.65
N ILE A 180 -7.80 -19.30 -13.59
CA ILE A 180 -7.10 -19.04 -12.32
C ILE A 180 -5.99 -20.09 -12.17
N LEU A 181 -4.80 -19.65 -11.78
CA LEU A 181 -3.69 -20.54 -11.45
C LEU A 181 -4.02 -21.35 -10.19
N ASN A 182 -3.55 -22.59 -10.14
CA ASN A 182 -3.70 -23.39 -8.93
C ASN A 182 -2.70 -22.95 -7.84
N ASP A 183 -3.02 -23.26 -6.58
CA ASP A 183 -2.27 -22.83 -5.41
C ASP A 183 -0.81 -23.30 -5.43
N ILE A 184 -0.52 -24.49 -5.97
CA ILE A 184 0.84 -25.03 -6.05
C ILE A 184 1.71 -24.12 -6.93
N ILE A 185 1.20 -23.73 -8.11
CA ILE A 185 1.91 -22.79 -9.00
C ILE A 185 2.05 -21.42 -8.32
N CYS A 186 1.00 -20.92 -7.66
CA CYS A 186 1.07 -19.64 -6.97
C CYS A 186 2.15 -19.63 -5.87
N LEU A 187 2.28 -20.72 -5.11
CA LEU A 187 3.29 -20.85 -4.06
C LEU A 187 4.71 -20.85 -4.62
N LEU A 188 4.96 -21.42 -5.80
CA LEU A 188 6.26 -21.32 -6.45
C LEU A 188 6.63 -19.86 -6.74
N TYR A 189 5.72 -19.09 -7.33
CA TYR A 189 5.95 -17.66 -7.60
C TYR A 189 6.04 -16.78 -6.36
N THR A 190 5.55 -17.22 -5.21
CA THR A 190 5.69 -16.46 -3.96
C THR A 190 6.95 -16.82 -3.17
N SER A 191 7.58 -17.96 -3.43
CA SER A 191 8.87 -18.36 -2.83
C SER A 191 10.07 -17.82 -3.60
N ASP A 192 10.03 -17.86 -4.94
CA ASP A 192 11.15 -17.50 -5.79
C ASP A 192 11.27 -15.98 -6.04
N ALA A 193 10.16 -15.25 -6.00
CA ALA A 193 10.16 -13.80 -6.25
C ALA A 193 10.96 -12.99 -5.19
N ALA A 194 11.33 -13.58 -4.07
CA ALA A 194 12.16 -12.94 -3.06
C ALA A 194 13.66 -13.05 -3.38
N ASP A 195 14.08 -14.06 -4.14
CA ASP A 195 15.49 -14.34 -4.43
C ASP A 195 15.92 -13.83 -5.83
N ASP A 196 15.01 -13.81 -6.82
CA ASP A 196 15.32 -13.41 -8.21
C ASP A 196 15.29 -11.89 -8.46
N MET A 197 14.86 -11.07 -7.49
CA MET A 197 14.82 -9.61 -7.61
C MET A 197 16.02 -8.91 -6.96
N GLN A 198 17.13 -9.60 -6.81
CA GLN A 198 18.43 -9.03 -6.40
C GLN A 198 19.32 -8.68 -7.62
N CYS A 199 18.74 -8.17 -8.71
CA CYS A 199 19.53 -7.60 -9.80
C CYS A 199 19.39 -6.10 -9.84
#